data_c1062f44384094541b68df8acc3ceac6
#
_entry.id   c1062f44384094541b68df8acc3ceac6
#
_cell.length_a   1.000
_cell.length_b   1.000
_cell.length_c   1.000
_cell.angle_alpha   90.00
_cell.angle_beta   90.00
_cell.angle_gamma   90.00
#
_symmetry.space_group_name_H-M   'P 1'
#
loop_
_entity.id
_entity.type
_entity.pdbx_description
1 polymer ?
#
loop_
_entity_poly.entity_id
_entity_poly.type
_entity_poly.pdbx_seq_one_letter_code
_entity_poly.pdbx_strand_id
1 'polypeptide(L)'
;MKYNKVLPIFGMVCSSFLANIKAQTIEQVINDKQSILVDVRSPEQFQVGSVRNAINIPLDELKDRLEDFKGKKVVVFCKKGDRAKMAEKELEKYGIKAFNAETLDKVKEVQVIDYKDKLSFRNDKPTFSYIKKGKKMKQVAVALGKGAVLEKHITDQQAVIVIVKGKIKFNISGKDIILKESDTYDIPINVEHELTGLDDENIFIITKGDWN
;
A
#
# COMPACT_ATOMS: atom_id res chain seq x y z
N MET A 1 -60.88 -36.68 36.79
CA MET A 1 -59.49 -36.58 36.33
C MET A 1 -59.43 -35.68 35.05
N LYS A 2 -58.98 -34.45 35.18
CA LYS A 2 -58.88 -33.47 34.06
C LYS A 2 -57.43 -33.38 33.62
N TYR A 3 -57.11 -33.75 32.39
CA TYR A 3 -55.81 -33.59 31.80
C TYR A 3 -55.73 -32.20 31.18
N ASN A 4 -54.90 -31.36 31.75
CA ASN A 4 -54.51 -30.12 31.13
C ASN A 4 -53.39 -30.40 30.10
N LYS A 5 -53.70 -30.18 28.82
CA LYS A 5 -52.71 -30.14 27.73
C LYS A 5 -52.05 -28.75 27.73
N VAL A 6 -50.79 -28.71 28.11
CA VAL A 6 -49.95 -27.54 27.89
C VAL A 6 -49.36 -27.65 26.48
N LEU A 7 -49.75 -26.73 25.58
CA LEU A 7 -49.10 -26.57 24.29
C LEU A 7 -47.80 -25.76 24.51
N PRO A 8 -46.66 -26.19 23.94
CA PRO A 8 -45.48 -25.35 23.90
C PRO A 8 -45.64 -24.30 22.78
N ILE A 9 -45.63 -23.04 23.16
CA ILE A 9 -45.54 -21.92 22.24
C ILE A 9 -44.10 -21.92 21.73
N PHE A 10 -43.90 -22.43 20.50
CA PHE A 10 -42.62 -22.29 19.78
C PHE A 10 -42.56 -20.86 19.25
N GLY A 11 -41.99 -19.97 20.06
CA GLY A 11 -41.67 -18.59 19.64
C GLY A 11 -40.62 -18.62 18.57
N MET A 12 -41.05 -18.48 17.33
CA MET A 12 -40.19 -18.30 16.17
C MET A 12 -39.64 -16.86 16.22
N VAL A 13 -38.52 -16.69 16.93
CA VAL A 13 -37.74 -15.48 16.85
C VAL A 13 -37.01 -15.48 15.49
N CYS A 14 -37.73 -15.02 14.46
CA CYS A 14 -37.12 -14.69 13.18
C CYS A 14 -36.37 -13.37 13.38
N SER A 15 -35.17 -13.48 13.97
CA SER A 15 -34.25 -12.37 14.02
C SER A 15 -33.79 -12.11 12.59
N SER A 16 -34.45 -11.15 11.96
CA SER A 16 -34.03 -10.57 10.69
C SER A 16 -32.71 -9.82 10.87
N PHE A 17 -31.62 -10.60 10.90
CA PHE A 17 -30.28 -10.08 10.70
C PHE A 17 -30.15 -9.75 9.20
N LEU A 18 -30.89 -8.75 8.74
CA LEU A 18 -30.57 -8.07 7.48
C LEU A 18 -29.30 -7.27 7.76
N ALA A 19 -28.16 -7.94 7.67
CA ALA A 19 -26.90 -7.25 7.52
C ALA A 19 -27.06 -6.33 6.32
N ASN A 20 -27.08 -5.03 6.56
CA ASN A 20 -27.02 -4.00 5.55
C ASN A 20 -25.65 -4.14 4.87
N ILE A 21 -25.54 -5.04 3.89
CA ILE A 21 -24.33 -5.19 3.05
C ILE A 21 -24.33 -3.96 2.16
N LYS A 22 -23.80 -2.86 2.72
CA LYS A 22 -23.55 -1.65 1.95
C LYS A 22 -22.59 -2.03 0.83
N ALA A 23 -22.98 -1.85 -0.43
CA ALA A 23 -22.10 -2.11 -1.55
C ALA A 23 -20.79 -1.33 -1.35
N GLN A 24 -19.66 -2.03 -1.50
CA GLN A 24 -18.35 -1.39 -1.38
C GLN A 24 -18.19 -0.34 -2.48
N THR A 25 -17.69 0.83 -2.13
CA THR A 25 -17.35 1.85 -3.12
C THR A 25 -16.09 1.44 -3.88
N ILE A 26 -15.87 2.01 -5.06
CA ILE A 26 -14.68 1.70 -5.87
C ILE A 26 -13.39 2.05 -5.13
N GLU A 27 -13.38 3.14 -4.34
CA GLU A 27 -12.25 3.56 -3.52
C GLU A 27 -11.93 2.53 -2.43
N GLN A 28 -12.95 1.97 -1.79
CA GLN A 28 -12.78 0.89 -0.80
C GLN A 28 -12.19 -0.36 -1.43
N VAL A 29 -12.64 -0.72 -2.64
CA VAL A 29 -12.13 -1.90 -3.34
C VAL A 29 -10.70 -1.68 -3.83
N ILE A 30 -10.36 -0.49 -4.35
CA ILE A 30 -9.00 -0.15 -4.78
C ILE A 30 -7.99 -0.29 -3.62
N ASN A 31 -8.42 0.04 -2.39
CA ASN A 31 -7.57 0.04 -1.19
C ASN A 31 -7.68 -1.25 -0.35
N ASP A 32 -8.45 -2.24 -0.79
CA ASP A 32 -8.57 -3.52 -0.12
C ASP A 32 -7.32 -4.38 -0.36
N LYS A 33 -6.74 -4.97 0.69
CA LYS A 33 -5.57 -5.86 0.59
C LYS A 33 -5.81 -7.13 -0.23
N GLN A 34 -7.07 -7.55 -0.38
CA GLN A 34 -7.48 -8.67 -1.21
C GLN A 34 -7.67 -8.29 -2.69
N SER A 35 -7.56 -7.01 -3.02
CA SER A 35 -7.72 -6.54 -4.38
C SER A 35 -6.46 -6.72 -5.20
N ILE A 36 -6.66 -7.10 -6.46
CA ILE A 36 -5.64 -7.07 -7.50
C ILE A 36 -5.97 -5.93 -8.48
N LEU A 37 -5.03 -5.00 -8.64
CA LEU A 37 -5.17 -3.87 -9.56
C LEU A 37 -4.61 -4.27 -10.92
N VAL A 38 -5.45 -4.31 -11.93
CA VAL A 38 -5.11 -4.79 -13.29
C VAL A 38 -5.14 -3.61 -14.26
N ASP A 39 -3.97 -3.25 -14.74
CA ASP A 39 -3.82 -2.28 -15.83
C ASP A 39 -3.95 -3.00 -17.17
N VAL A 40 -5.07 -2.76 -17.86
CA VAL A 40 -5.38 -3.41 -19.14
C VAL A 40 -4.86 -2.63 -20.35
N ARG A 41 -3.88 -1.75 -20.15
CA ARG A 41 -3.16 -1.08 -21.23
C ARG A 41 -2.09 -2.01 -21.83
N SER A 42 -1.50 -1.57 -22.96
CA SER A 42 -0.37 -2.31 -23.55
C SER A 42 0.86 -2.27 -22.60
N PRO A 43 1.80 -3.24 -22.74
CA PRO A 43 3.02 -3.28 -21.94
C PRO A 43 3.85 -1.98 -22.01
N GLU A 44 3.93 -1.37 -23.20
CA GLU A 44 4.66 -0.12 -23.39
C GLU A 44 4.03 1.03 -22.58
N GLN A 45 2.71 1.12 -22.57
CA GLN A 45 1.98 2.11 -21.78
C GLN A 45 2.14 1.87 -20.28
N PHE A 46 2.19 0.61 -19.86
CA PHE A 46 2.43 0.25 -18.46
C PHE A 46 3.85 0.61 -18.01
N GLN A 47 4.86 0.36 -18.85
CA GLN A 47 6.27 0.69 -18.57
C GLN A 47 6.52 2.19 -18.40
N VAL A 48 5.76 3.04 -19.12
CA VAL A 48 5.82 4.50 -18.90
C VAL A 48 5.39 4.90 -17.49
N GLY A 49 4.53 4.08 -16.85
CA GLY A 49 4.10 4.23 -15.48
C GLY A 49 2.66 3.80 -15.26
N SER A 50 2.43 3.20 -14.09
CA SER A 50 1.10 2.79 -13.62
C SER A 50 0.91 3.16 -12.16
N VAL A 51 -0.13 2.65 -11.51
CA VAL A 51 -0.33 2.77 -10.07
C VAL A 51 0.50 1.72 -9.34
N ARG A 52 0.77 1.97 -8.07
CA ARG A 52 1.56 1.05 -7.26
C ARG A 52 0.85 -0.29 -7.09
N ASN A 53 1.61 -1.38 -7.11
CA ASN A 53 1.13 -2.75 -6.98
C ASN A 53 0.16 -3.21 -8.09
N ALA A 54 -0.01 -2.46 -9.17
CA ALA A 54 -0.74 -2.94 -10.32
C ALA A 54 0.09 -3.96 -11.10
N ILE A 55 -0.61 -4.96 -11.63
CA ILE A 55 -0.05 -5.85 -12.65
C ILE A 55 -0.54 -5.42 -14.01
N ASN A 56 0.25 -5.69 -15.04
CA ASN A 56 -0.19 -5.47 -16.41
C ASN A 56 -0.70 -6.79 -16.98
N ILE A 57 -1.94 -6.77 -17.41
CA ILE A 57 -2.56 -7.82 -18.22
C ILE A 57 -3.34 -7.11 -19.32
N PRO A 58 -2.79 -6.99 -20.53
CA PRO A 58 -3.48 -6.40 -21.66
C PRO A 58 -4.87 -7.01 -21.88
N LEU A 59 -5.81 -6.22 -22.40
CA LEU A 59 -7.20 -6.61 -22.54
C LEU A 59 -7.37 -7.95 -23.30
N ASP A 60 -6.56 -8.17 -24.32
CA ASP A 60 -6.57 -9.37 -25.18
C ASP A 60 -5.99 -10.61 -24.49
N GLU A 61 -5.19 -10.44 -23.43
CA GLU A 61 -4.58 -11.52 -22.64
C GLU A 61 -5.43 -11.95 -21.44
N LEU A 62 -6.49 -11.23 -21.08
CA LEU A 62 -7.27 -11.48 -19.86
C LEU A 62 -7.79 -12.92 -19.75
N LYS A 63 -8.30 -13.48 -20.85
CA LYS A 63 -8.86 -14.83 -20.92
C LYS A 63 -7.84 -15.92 -20.61
N ASP A 64 -6.56 -15.65 -20.87
CA ASP A 64 -5.46 -16.60 -20.67
C ASP A 64 -4.88 -16.50 -19.23
N ARG A 65 -5.35 -15.53 -18.44
CA ARG A 65 -4.84 -15.20 -17.11
C ARG A 65 -5.91 -15.30 -15.99
N LEU A 66 -6.99 -16.05 -16.21
CA LEU A 66 -8.12 -16.17 -15.27
C LEU A 66 -7.73 -16.75 -13.91
N GLU A 67 -6.72 -17.62 -13.87
CA GLU A 67 -6.19 -18.21 -12.63
C GLU A 67 -5.62 -17.15 -11.66
N ASP A 68 -5.08 -16.05 -12.20
CA ASP A 68 -4.51 -14.96 -11.41
C ASP A 68 -5.56 -14.25 -10.55
N PHE A 69 -6.84 -14.41 -10.87
CA PHE A 69 -7.96 -13.71 -10.26
C PHE A 69 -8.66 -14.51 -9.17
N LYS A 70 -8.36 -15.80 -9.02
CA LYS A 70 -9.01 -16.68 -8.04
C LYS A 70 -8.88 -16.13 -6.62
N GLY A 71 -10.02 -16.01 -5.93
CA GLY A 71 -10.09 -15.53 -4.55
C GLY A 71 -9.75 -14.05 -4.35
N LYS A 72 -9.63 -13.25 -5.43
CA LYS A 72 -9.28 -11.84 -5.36
C LYS A 72 -10.43 -10.95 -5.82
N LYS A 73 -10.45 -9.72 -5.34
CA LYS A 73 -11.28 -8.65 -5.90
C LYS A 73 -10.52 -8.03 -7.06
N VAL A 74 -11.04 -8.17 -8.27
CA VAL A 74 -10.35 -7.70 -9.49
C VAL A 74 -10.77 -6.27 -9.79
N VAL A 75 -9.81 -5.35 -9.82
CA VAL A 75 -10.04 -3.94 -10.21
C VAL A 75 -9.35 -3.70 -11.54
N VAL A 76 -10.12 -3.33 -12.57
CA VAL A 76 -9.61 -3.06 -13.91
C VAL A 76 -9.61 -1.58 -14.21
N PHE A 77 -8.56 -1.08 -14.88
CA PHE A 77 -8.45 0.30 -15.32
C PHE A 77 -7.58 0.42 -16.57
N CYS A 78 -7.73 1.54 -17.28
CA CYS A 78 -6.91 1.85 -18.46
C CYS A 78 -6.63 3.37 -18.55
N LYS A 79 -6.36 3.92 -19.72
CA LYS A 79 -6.12 5.35 -19.89
C LYS A 79 -7.40 6.19 -19.99
N LYS A 80 -8.44 5.70 -20.71
CA LYS A 80 -9.66 6.45 -21.04
C LYS A 80 -10.96 5.83 -20.53
N GLY A 81 -10.91 4.63 -19.94
CA GLY A 81 -12.07 3.89 -19.43
C GLY A 81 -12.62 2.83 -20.38
N ASP A 82 -12.47 2.98 -21.71
CA ASP A 82 -13.08 2.08 -22.71
C ASP A 82 -12.61 0.64 -22.55
N ARG A 83 -11.28 0.41 -22.52
CA ARG A 83 -10.70 -0.94 -22.32
C ARG A 83 -11.05 -1.52 -20.94
N ALA A 84 -11.13 -0.69 -19.89
CA ALA A 84 -11.54 -1.14 -18.57
C ALA A 84 -12.99 -1.66 -18.58
N LYS A 85 -13.91 -0.98 -19.27
CA LYS A 85 -15.29 -1.42 -19.46
C LYS A 85 -15.38 -2.71 -20.26
N MET A 86 -14.53 -2.88 -21.27
CA MET A 86 -14.45 -4.13 -22.04
C MET A 86 -13.89 -5.27 -21.20
N ALA A 87 -12.87 -5.00 -20.38
CA ALA A 87 -12.26 -5.97 -19.48
C ALA A 87 -13.25 -6.47 -18.40
N GLU A 88 -14.03 -5.57 -17.82
CA GLU A 88 -15.10 -5.90 -16.87
C GLU A 88 -16.08 -6.90 -17.51
N LYS A 89 -16.61 -6.57 -18.69
CA LYS A 89 -17.53 -7.43 -19.42
C LYS A 89 -16.92 -8.77 -19.85
N GLU A 90 -15.63 -8.77 -20.22
CA GLU A 90 -14.95 -10.00 -20.61
C GLU A 90 -14.81 -10.94 -19.41
N LEU A 91 -14.39 -10.44 -18.25
CA LEU A 91 -14.25 -11.21 -17.02
C LEU A 91 -15.59 -11.74 -16.49
N GLU A 92 -16.67 -10.99 -16.66
CA GLU A 92 -18.03 -11.43 -16.31
C GLU A 92 -18.44 -12.70 -17.07
N LYS A 93 -18.04 -12.90 -18.33
CA LYS A 93 -18.34 -14.12 -19.12
C LYS A 93 -17.77 -15.40 -18.49
N TYR A 94 -16.71 -15.25 -17.71
CA TYR A 94 -16.04 -16.33 -16.97
C TYR A 94 -16.43 -16.39 -15.48
N GLY A 95 -17.48 -15.66 -15.10
CA GLY A 95 -17.98 -15.63 -13.72
C GLY A 95 -17.08 -14.85 -12.74
N ILE A 96 -16.13 -14.04 -13.24
CA ILE A 96 -15.26 -13.22 -12.42
C ILE A 96 -15.85 -11.83 -12.31
N LYS A 97 -16.24 -11.44 -11.08
CA LYS A 97 -16.71 -10.09 -10.80
C LYS A 97 -15.53 -9.13 -10.79
N ALA A 98 -15.48 -8.25 -11.79
CA ALA A 98 -14.52 -7.16 -11.83
C ALA A 98 -15.15 -5.82 -11.41
N PHE A 99 -14.34 -4.97 -10.81
CA PHE A 99 -14.70 -3.60 -10.45
C PHE A 99 -14.02 -2.64 -11.42
N ASN A 100 -14.80 -1.87 -12.13
CA ASN A 100 -14.29 -0.93 -13.13
C ASN A 100 -13.88 0.40 -12.48
N ALA A 101 -12.59 0.65 -12.35
CA ALA A 101 -12.04 1.91 -11.86
C ALA A 101 -11.79 2.93 -12.99
N GLU A 102 -12.27 2.64 -14.20
CA GLU A 102 -12.21 3.46 -15.39
C GLU A 102 -10.79 3.84 -15.80
N THR A 103 -10.17 4.85 -15.14
CA THR A 103 -8.90 5.41 -15.60
C THR A 103 -7.77 5.29 -14.58
N LEU A 104 -6.54 5.23 -15.10
CA LEU A 104 -5.32 5.28 -14.28
C LEU A 104 -5.32 6.48 -13.32
N ASP A 105 -5.80 7.63 -13.79
CA ASP A 105 -5.77 8.85 -12.99
C ASP A 105 -6.78 8.79 -11.84
N LYS A 106 -7.98 8.25 -12.06
CA LYS A 106 -8.95 7.99 -10.99
C LYS A 106 -8.39 7.05 -9.92
N VAL A 107 -7.68 5.98 -10.33
CA VAL A 107 -7.04 5.09 -9.35
C VAL A 107 -5.95 5.81 -8.57
N LYS A 108 -5.12 6.65 -9.24
CA LYS A 108 -4.08 7.45 -8.55
C LYS A 108 -4.64 8.43 -7.53
N GLU A 109 -5.80 9.00 -7.79
CA GLU A 109 -6.45 9.97 -6.89
C GLU A 109 -6.88 9.35 -5.56
N VAL A 110 -7.29 8.07 -5.58
CA VAL A 110 -7.88 7.41 -4.41
C VAL A 110 -7.01 6.32 -3.78
N GLN A 111 -5.92 5.92 -4.46
CA GLN A 111 -5.03 4.87 -3.94
C GLN A 111 -4.26 5.33 -2.71
N VAL A 112 -4.53 4.68 -1.59
CA VAL A 112 -3.73 4.82 -0.37
C VAL A 112 -2.62 3.76 -0.37
N ILE A 113 -1.41 4.18 -0.07
CA ILE A 113 -0.24 3.28 -0.02
C ILE A 113 0.17 3.09 1.44
N ASP A 114 0.05 1.87 1.93
CA ASP A 114 0.71 1.50 3.17
C ASP A 114 2.18 1.18 2.89
N TYR A 115 3.06 2.13 3.20
CA TYR A 115 4.50 1.95 3.00
C TYR A 115 5.09 0.87 3.92
N LYS A 116 4.40 0.51 5.01
CA LYS A 116 4.85 -0.49 5.97
C LYS A 116 4.78 -1.91 5.43
N ASP A 117 3.91 -2.19 4.45
CA ASP A 117 3.75 -3.53 3.86
C ASP A 117 5.06 -4.12 3.28
N LYS A 118 6.05 -3.27 2.97
CA LYS A 118 7.37 -3.67 2.43
C LYS A 118 8.51 -3.54 3.43
N LEU A 119 8.21 -3.19 4.67
CA LEU A 119 9.20 -3.05 5.72
C LEU A 119 9.23 -4.30 6.61
N SER A 120 10.40 -4.65 7.06
CA SER A 120 10.63 -5.65 8.11
C SER A 120 11.72 -5.17 9.05
N PHE A 121 11.60 -5.51 10.31
CA PHE A 121 12.56 -5.11 11.34
C PHE A 121 13.64 -6.18 11.45
N ARG A 122 14.77 -5.92 10.83
CA ARG A 122 15.94 -6.79 10.84
C ARG A 122 17.03 -6.16 11.70
N ASN A 123 17.74 -6.99 12.47
CA ASN A 123 18.83 -6.53 13.35
C ASN A 123 20.18 -6.45 12.62
N ASP A 124 20.26 -7.05 11.43
CA ASP A 124 21.49 -7.14 10.63
C ASP A 124 21.57 -6.09 9.51
N LYS A 125 20.44 -5.53 9.08
CA LYS A 125 20.43 -4.55 7.98
C LYS A 125 19.12 -3.75 7.89
N PRO A 126 19.13 -2.57 7.26
CA PRO A 126 17.94 -1.79 6.98
C PRO A 126 17.05 -2.46 5.92
N THR A 127 15.73 -2.16 5.99
CA THR A 127 14.77 -2.43 4.92
C THR A 127 14.15 -1.13 4.43
N PHE A 128 13.76 -1.09 3.16
CA PHE A 128 13.35 0.13 2.48
C PHE A 128 12.00 -0.02 1.77
N SER A 129 11.16 1.00 1.88
CA SER A 129 9.95 1.15 1.08
C SER A 129 9.92 2.54 0.43
N TYR A 130 10.02 2.59 -0.89
CA TYR A 130 9.95 3.87 -1.60
C TYR A 130 8.52 4.39 -1.65
N ILE A 131 8.25 5.50 -0.98
CA ILE A 131 6.95 6.18 -0.97
C ILE A 131 6.78 7.00 -2.25
N LYS A 132 7.82 7.74 -2.65
CA LYS A 132 7.83 8.55 -3.87
C LYS A 132 9.17 8.46 -4.58
N LYS A 133 9.13 8.25 -5.90
CA LYS A 133 10.30 8.35 -6.79
C LYS A 133 9.99 9.38 -7.87
N GLY A 134 10.52 10.56 -7.76
CA GLY A 134 10.36 11.63 -8.74
C GLY A 134 11.71 12.24 -9.10
N LYS A 135 11.75 13.04 -10.17
CA LYS A 135 12.97 13.76 -10.59
C LYS A 135 13.37 14.82 -9.56
N LYS A 136 12.39 15.56 -9.02
CA LYS A 136 12.62 16.66 -8.09
C LYS A 136 12.58 16.24 -6.62
N MET A 137 11.86 15.15 -6.29
CA MET A 137 11.70 14.70 -4.92
C MET A 137 11.69 13.17 -4.85
N LYS A 138 12.38 12.64 -3.84
CA LYS A 138 12.36 11.21 -3.47
C LYS A 138 11.97 11.10 -2.01
N GLN A 139 11.12 10.12 -1.71
CA GLN A 139 10.73 9.83 -0.34
C GLN A 139 10.82 8.32 -0.09
N VAL A 140 11.51 7.94 0.96
CA VAL A 140 11.74 6.54 1.34
C VAL A 140 11.47 6.35 2.82
N ALA A 141 10.69 5.33 3.16
CA ALA A 141 10.61 4.83 4.53
C ALA A 141 11.67 3.76 4.73
N VAL A 142 12.32 3.81 5.88
CA VAL A 142 13.38 2.88 6.29
C VAL A 142 12.98 2.27 7.62
N ALA A 143 13.13 0.94 7.75
CA ALA A 143 12.99 0.26 9.02
C ALA A 143 14.31 -0.36 9.46
N LEU A 144 14.58 -0.26 10.75
CA LEU A 144 15.71 -0.86 11.45
C LEU A 144 15.20 -1.67 12.64
N GLY A 145 15.68 -2.88 12.83
CA GLY A 145 15.63 -3.57 14.11
C GLY A 145 16.68 -3.02 15.08
N LYS A 146 16.70 -3.53 16.29
CA LYS A 146 17.66 -3.10 17.31
C LYS A 146 19.09 -3.45 16.92
N GLY A 147 19.96 -2.46 16.94
CA GLY A 147 21.37 -2.60 16.55
C GLY A 147 21.63 -2.59 15.03
N ALA A 148 20.58 -2.64 14.20
CA ALA A 148 20.77 -2.52 12.75
C ALA A 148 21.29 -1.12 12.39
N VAL A 149 22.17 -1.07 11.41
CA VAL A 149 22.85 0.16 11.01
C VAL A 149 22.53 0.47 9.54
N LEU A 150 22.13 1.70 9.29
CA LEU A 150 22.23 2.31 7.97
C LEU A 150 23.60 2.98 7.89
N GLU A 151 24.52 2.28 7.23
CA GLU A 151 25.95 2.58 7.19
C GLU A 151 26.24 4.03 6.77
N LYS A 152 27.43 4.49 7.12
CA LYS A 152 27.94 5.82 6.80
C LYS A 152 27.80 6.16 5.33
N HIS A 153 27.14 7.29 5.08
CA HIS A 153 26.95 7.82 3.73
C HIS A 153 26.74 9.34 3.78
N ILE A 154 26.71 9.96 2.61
CA ILE A 154 26.37 11.38 2.43
C ILE A 154 25.08 11.49 1.63
N THR A 155 24.43 12.64 1.69
CA THR A 155 23.38 13.06 0.76
C THR A 155 23.89 14.20 -0.11
N ASP A 156 23.62 14.12 -1.41
CA ASP A 156 23.95 15.13 -2.42
C ASP A 156 22.83 16.15 -2.64
N GLN A 157 21.72 16.00 -1.95
CA GLN A 157 20.54 16.87 -2.00
C GLN A 157 20.10 17.22 -0.57
N GLN A 158 19.34 18.30 -0.44
CA GLN A 158 18.65 18.59 0.83
C GLN A 158 17.83 17.39 1.26
N ALA A 159 17.89 17.06 2.52
CA ALA A 159 17.15 15.93 3.06
C ALA A 159 16.61 16.23 4.45
N VAL A 160 15.40 15.73 4.71
CA VAL A 160 14.76 15.78 6.02
C VAL A 160 14.46 14.36 6.46
N ILE A 161 14.82 14.02 7.69
CA ILE A 161 14.39 12.79 8.35
C ILE A 161 13.27 13.09 9.33
N VAL A 162 12.26 12.22 9.36
CA VAL A 162 11.14 12.23 10.31
C VAL A 162 11.06 10.86 10.97
N ILE A 163 11.12 10.81 12.29
CA ILE A 163 10.96 9.56 13.04
C ILE A 163 9.48 9.23 13.20
N VAL A 164 9.06 8.09 12.69
CA VAL A 164 7.66 7.63 12.70
C VAL A 164 7.40 6.64 13.83
N LYS A 165 8.41 5.85 14.21
CA LYS A 165 8.33 4.86 15.28
C LYS A 165 9.70 4.60 15.88
N GLY A 166 9.75 4.39 17.19
CA GLY A 166 10.94 4.00 17.91
C GLY A 166 11.97 5.13 18.11
N LYS A 167 13.23 4.74 18.30
CA LYS A 167 14.35 5.64 18.53
C LYS A 167 15.53 5.24 17.68
N ILE A 168 16.24 6.22 17.17
CA ILE A 168 17.48 6.02 16.43
C ILE A 168 18.61 6.84 17.05
N LYS A 169 19.80 6.30 16.99
CA LYS A 169 21.02 7.06 17.16
C LYS A 169 21.45 7.57 15.80
N PHE A 170 21.48 8.86 15.63
CA PHE A 170 21.93 9.56 14.43
C PHE A 170 23.32 10.12 14.69
N ASN A 171 24.35 9.48 14.11
CA ASN A 171 25.71 10.01 14.16
C ASN A 171 25.95 10.91 12.97
N ILE A 172 26.31 12.15 13.21
CA ILE A 172 26.63 13.13 12.16
C ILE A 172 27.86 13.92 12.58
N SER A 173 28.86 13.99 11.71
CA SER A 173 30.15 14.66 12.00
C SER A 173 30.78 14.20 13.32
N GLY A 174 30.64 12.91 13.66
CA GLY A 174 31.16 12.31 14.88
C GLY A 174 30.37 12.63 16.16
N LYS A 175 29.21 13.28 16.05
CA LYS A 175 28.31 13.58 17.18
C LYS A 175 27.09 12.66 17.12
N ASP A 176 26.79 12.03 18.25
CA ASP A 176 25.59 11.21 18.42
C ASP A 176 24.40 12.09 18.86
N ILE A 177 23.31 12.01 18.11
CA ILE A 177 22.03 12.63 18.42
C ILE A 177 21.00 11.51 18.56
N ILE A 178 20.20 11.51 19.61
CA ILE A 178 19.09 10.57 19.77
C ILE A 178 17.82 11.22 19.22
N LEU A 179 17.29 10.64 18.15
CA LEU A 179 16.01 11.04 17.59
C LEU A 179 14.95 10.01 17.98
N LYS A 180 13.80 10.47 18.42
CA LYS A 180 12.65 9.67 18.86
C LYS A 180 11.42 9.99 18.03
N GLU A 181 10.36 9.23 18.22
CA GLU A 181 9.08 9.41 17.52
C GLU A 181 8.62 10.88 17.56
N SER A 182 8.21 11.36 16.38
CA SER A 182 7.83 12.74 16.07
C SER A 182 8.99 13.74 15.92
N ASP A 183 10.22 13.35 16.20
CA ASP A 183 11.37 14.24 15.93
C ASP A 183 11.65 14.34 14.43
N THR A 184 12.13 15.51 14.03
CA THR A 184 12.63 15.79 12.68
C THR A 184 14.06 16.35 12.74
N TYR A 185 14.83 16.11 11.68
CA TYR A 185 16.18 16.67 11.57
C TYR A 185 16.50 16.98 10.09
N ASP A 186 17.04 18.15 9.84
CA ASP A 186 17.53 18.55 8.52
C ASP A 186 18.96 18.01 8.31
N ILE A 187 19.11 17.09 7.38
CA ILE A 187 20.39 16.46 7.07
C ILE A 187 21.16 17.37 6.10
N PRO A 188 22.31 17.93 6.51
CA PRO A 188 23.10 18.79 5.65
C PRO A 188 23.66 18.05 4.44
N ILE A 189 23.75 18.74 3.31
CA ILE A 189 24.33 18.21 2.07
C ILE A 189 25.83 17.91 2.27
N ASN A 190 26.28 16.77 1.74
CA ASN A 190 27.68 16.34 1.76
C ASN A 190 28.29 16.13 3.17
N VAL A 191 27.45 16.00 4.19
CA VAL A 191 27.91 15.66 5.54
C VAL A 191 27.70 14.17 5.79
N GLU A 192 28.79 13.49 6.19
CA GLU A 192 28.76 12.06 6.51
C GLU A 192 27.90 11.78 7.75
N HIS A 193 27.03 10.81 7.65
CA HIS A 193 26.13 10.40 8.72
C HIS A 193 25.80 8.91 8.68
N GLU A 194 25.43 8.38 9.85
CA GLU A 194 25.06 6.98 10.10
C GLU A 194 23.86 6.92 11.02
N LEU A 195 23.01 5.90 10.85
CA LEU A 195 21.83 5.71 11.69
C LEU A 195 21.79 4.33 12.28
N THR A 196 21.61 4.21 13.59
CA THR A 196 21.50 2.92 14.31
C THR A 196 20.13 2.82 14.99
N GLY A 197 19.43 1.69 14.81
CA GLY A 197 18.19 1.40 15.54
C GLY A 197 18.43 1.12 17.02
N LEU A 198 17.70 1.76 17.91
CA LEU A 198 17.83 1.57 19.37
C LEU A 198 16.72 0.71 19.96
N ASP A 199 15.53 0.74 19.38
CA ASP A 199 14.38 -0.08 19.77
C ASP A 199 14.27 -1.30 18.82
N ASP A 200 13.44 -2.29 19.16
CA ASP A 200 13.22 -3.47 18.32
C ASP A 200 12.58 -3.11 16.98
N GLU A 201 11.78 -2.07 16.97
CA GLU A 201 11.11 -1.54 15.78
C GLU A 201 11.33 -0.03 15.65
N ASN A 202 12.10 0.36 14.64
CA ASN A 202 12.35 1.76 14.33
C ASN A 202 11.95 2.03 12.88
N ILE A 203 11.17 3.08 12.66
CA ILE A 203 10.77 3.55 11.32
C ILE A 203 11.05 5.03 11.22
N PHE A 204 11.71 5.43 10.17
CA PHE A 204 11.86 6.82 9.78
C PHE A 204 11.64 7.02 8.29
N ILE A 205 11.25 8.23 7.93
CA ILE A 205 11.04 8.63 6.54
C ILE A 205 12.09 9.67 6.20
N ILE A 206 12.80 9.45 5.11
CA ILE A 206 13.72 10.42 4.52
C ILE A 206 13.07 10.99 3.27
N THR A 207 12.96 12.30 3.23
CA THR A 207 12.57 13.06 2.05
C THR A 207 13.78 13.82 1.52
N LYS A 208 14.14 13.58 0.26
CA LYS A 208 15.23 14.26 -0.46
C LYS A 208 14.68 15.04 -1.64
N GLY A 209 15.21 16.23 -1.88
CA GLY A 209 14.82 17.01 -3.02
C GLY A 209 15.32 18.45 -2.98
N ASP A 210 14.98 19.21 -4.00
CA ASP A 210 15.21 20.63 -4.07
C ASP A 210 13.93 21.34 -3.62
N TRP A 211 14.01 22.08 -2.52
CA TRP A 211 12.88 22.79 -1.93
C TRP A 211 12.71 24.23 -2.45
N ASN A 212 13.62 24.67 -3.34
CA ASN A 212 13.64 26.02 -3.93
C ASN A 212 12.94 26.06 -5.27
#